data_814a20bf46bb7aeb83884061337222c2
#
_entry.id   814a20bf46bb7aeb83884061337222c2
#
_cell.length_a   1.000
_cell.length_b   1.000
_cell.length_c   1.000
_cell.angle_alpha   90.00
_cell.angle_beta   90.00
_cell.angle_gamma   90.00
#
_symmetry.space_group_name_H-M   'P 1'
#
loop_
_entity.id
_entity.type
_entity.pdbx_description
1 polymer ?
#
loop_
_entity_poly.entity_id
_entity_poly.type
_entity_poly.pdbx_seq_one_letter_code
_entity_poly.pdbx_strand_id
1 'polypeptide(L)'
;MSQTSGVAAFNLQLPELVEEAFERCGGESRTGYDVKTARRSMNLLFADWANRGINMWTFEQDVITLAQGQPTYVIPDDTVDLLEHVIRTQQNIPNNQADLTITRISVSTYATIPNKLIQGRPIQLWIQRLTANTQPTGVTVYSAVGTSDTQIAVSTLAGLPNAGFITLDNELIGYNELQAAANGNPAYILNCTRGQGNTTAATHSVGIAVLLSQKNSVTVWPTPNGANTYQLVYWRMRSMQDAGGGPNIPDVPFRFIPPLVAGLSYYMALKVPGALERLQVLKAQYDEAWELAAGEDHEKAAVRFVPRRMYIGGGYS
;
A
#
# COMPACT_ATOMS: atom_id res chain seq x y z
N MET A 1 33.24 21.21 -32.71
CA MET A 1 32.44 19.97 -32.52
C MET A 1 31.37 20.29 -31.50
N SER A 2 30.10 20.12 -31.82
CA SER A 2 29.02 20.26 -30.88
C SER A 2 29.02 19.04 -29.95
N GLN A 3 29.11 19.25 -28.64
CA GLN A 3 29.00 18.19 -27.63
C GLN A 3 27.56 18.10 -27.17
N THR A 4 27.07 16.90 -26.95
CA THR A 4 25.79 16.70 -26.25
C THR A 4 25.91 17.13 -24.78
N SER A 5 24.79 17.42 -24.11
CA SER A 5 24.76 17.83 -22.69
C SER A 5 25.38 16.78 -21.76
N GLY A 6 25.51 15.52 -22.21
CA GLY A 6 25.96 14.40 -21.39
C GLY A 6 24.93 13.95 -20.33
N VAL A 7 23.74 14.57 -20.28
CA VAL A 7 22.67 14.25 -19.35
C VAL A 7 21.54 13.56 -20.10
N ALA A 8 21.26 12.33 -19.74
CA ALA A 8 20.16 11.55 -20.32
C ALA A 8 18.82 11.72 -19.59
N ALA A 9 18.85 12.29 -18.38
CA ALA A 9 17.64 12.52 -17.58
C ALA A 9 17.09 13.92 -17.87
N PHE A 10 15.85 13.97 -18.33
CA PHE A 10 15.06 15.19 -18.43
C PHE A 10 14.00 15.17 -17.33
N ASN A 11 14.23 15.96 -16.29
CA ASN A 11 13.35 16.04 -15.14
C ASN A 11 12.77 17.45 -15.07
N LEU A 12 11.46 17.54 -15.19
CA LEU A 12 10.74 18.79 -14.97
C LEU A 12 10.34 18.91 -13.51
N GLN A 13 10.70 20.04 -12.89
CA GLN A 13 10.21 20.38 -11.57
C GLN A 13 8.73 20.78 -11.62
N LEU A 14 8.05 20.70 -10.48
CA LEU A 14 6.63 21.07 -10.41
C LEU A 14 6.30 22.45 -11.00
N PRO A 15 7.06 23.53 -10.71
CA PRO A 15 6.78 24.82 -11.32
C PRO A 15 6.84 24.82 -12.84
N GLU A 16 7.86 24.18 -13.43
CA GLU A 16 8.05 24.08 -14.88
C GLU A 16 6.90 23.32 -15.56
N LEU A 17 6.43 22.22 -14.92
CA LEU A 17 5.27 21.47 -15.39
C LEU A 17 3.99 22.32 -15.35
N VAL A 18 3.83 23.13 -14.32
CA VAL A 18 2.69 24.01 -14.16
C VAL A 18 2.71 25.13 -15.20
N GLU A 19 3.86 25.75 -15.42
CA GLU A 19 4.03 26.79 -16.46
C GLU A 19 3.70 26.26 -17.84
N GLU A 20 4.29 25.13 -18.24
CA GLU A 20 4.01 24.48 -19.53
C GLU A 20 2.50 24.14 -19.68
N ALA A 21 1.84 23.66 -18.61
CA ALA A 21 0.43 23.36 -18.66
C ALA A 21 -0.45 24.60 -18.83
N PHE A 22 -0.09 25.73 -18.20
CA PHE A 22 -0.79 27.00 -18.36
C PHE A 22 -0.59 27.59 -19.76
N GLU A 23 0.61 27.54 -20.32
CA GLU A 23 0.89 27.97 -21.69
C GLU A 23 0.04 27.22 -22.71
N ARG A 24 -0.10 25.91 -22.57
CA ARG A 24 -0.98 25.08 -23.40
C ARG A 24 -2.46 25.49 -23.30
N CYS A 25 -2.89 25.89 -22.11
CA CYS A 25 -4.22 26.42 -21.89
C CYS A 25 -4.42 27.83 -22.48
N GLY A 26 -3.35 28.53 -22.91
CA GLY A 26 -3.37 29.90 -23.39
C GLY A 26 -3.36 30.93 -22.28
N GLY A 27 -2.88 30.58 -21.09
CA GLY A 27 -2.72 31.44 -19.93
C GLY A 27 -1.27 31.45 -19.44
N GLU A 28 -1.01 32.30 -18.46
CA GLU A 28 0.26 32.34 -17.72
C GLU A 28 0.01 32.03 -16.26
N SER A 29 0.90 31.24 -15.65
CA SER A 29 0.88 31.03 -14.19
C SER A 29 1.46 32.27 -13.51
N ARG A 30 0.64 33.02 -12.79
CA ARG A 30 1.05 34.30 -12.20
C ARG A 30 1.09 34.33 -10.69
N THR A 31 0.46 33.37 -10.04
CA THR A 31 0.25 33.42 -8.60
C THR A 31 0.50 32.06 -7.93
N GLY A 32 0.85 32.12 -6.64
CA GLY A 32 0.92 30.89 -5.83
C GLY A 32 -0.42 30.13 -5.71
N TYR A 33 -1.55 30.80 -5.99
CA TYR A 33 -2.86 30.16 -6.08
C TYR A 33 -2.95 29.26 -7.30
N ASP A 34 -2.41 29.68 -8.44
CA ASP A 34 -2.40 28.91 -9.68
C ASP A 34 -1.59 27.62 -9.52
N VAL A 35 -0.39 27.72 -8.93
CA VAL A 35 0.45 26.55 -8.58
C VAL A 35 -0.29 25.59 -7.65
N LYS A 36 -0.96 26.11 -6.61
CA LYS A 36 -1.75 25.30 -5.68
C LYS A 36 -2.92 24.60 -6.36
N THR A 37 -3.56 25.26 -7.30
CA THR A 37 -4.67 24.71 -8.08
C THR A 37 -4.20 23.64 -9.07
N ALA A 38 -3.08 23.88 -9.75
CA ALA A 38 -2.44 22.92 -10.63
C ALA A 38 -1.99 21.66 -9.87
N ARG A 39 -1.36 21.82 -8.71
CA ARG A 39 -0.98 20.71 -7.83
C ARG A 39 -2.17 19.81 -7.46
N ARG A 40 -3.31 20.39 -7.10
CA ARG A 40 -4.54 19.61 -6.85
C ARG A 40 -5.01 18.86 -8.09
N SER A 41 -4.94 19.49 -9.27
CA SER A 41 -5.28 18.83 -10.53
C SER A 41 -4.35 17.69 -10.85
N MET A 42 -3.05 17.84 -10.58
CA MET A 42 -2.05 16.80 -10.79
C MET A 42 -2.29 15.59 -9.87
N ASN A 43 -2.62 15.82 -8.60
CA ASN A 43 -2.96 14.74 -7.68
C ASN A 43 -4.23 13.98 -8.10
N LEU A 44 -5.22 14.67 -8.66
CA LEU A 44 -6.41 14.02 -9.24
C LEU A 44 -6.05 13.21 -10.49
N LEU A 45 -5.13 13.70 -11.30
CA LEU A 45 -4.61 12.98 -12.47
C LEU A 45 -3.87 11.71 -12.05
N PHE A 46 -3.05 11.77 -11.00
CA PHE A 46 -2.37 10.59 -10.45
C PHE A 46 -3.36 9.56 -9.91
N ALA A 47 -4.43 10.00 -9.24
CA ALA A 47 -5.49 9.12 -8.79
C ALA A 47 -6.23 8.44 -9.98
N ASP A 48 -6.45 9.16 -11.08
CA ASP A 48 -7.01 8.59 -12.31
C ASP A 48 -6.07 7.53 -12.90
N TRP A 49 -4.76 7.81 -12.97
CA TRP A 49 -3.76 6.87 -13.46
C TRP A 49 -3.67 5.60 -12.61
N ALA A 50 -3.72 5.74 -11.28
CA ALA A 50 -3.74 4.60 -10.37
C ALA A 50 -4.94 3.67 -10.63
N ASN A 51 -6.09 4.22 -11.02
CA ASN A 51 -7.29 3.45 -11.37
C ASN A 51 -7.18 2.74 -12.74
N ARG A 52 -6.29 3.19 -13.62
CA ARG A 52 -6.06 2.56 -14.93
C ARG A 52 -5.25 1.27 -14.84
N GLY A 53 -4.62 1.00 -13.70
CA GLY A 53 -3.96 -0.28 -13.37
C GLY A 53 -2.65 -0.57 -14.13
N ILE A 54 -2.08 0.42 -14.81
CA ILE A 54 -0.85 0.27 -15.58
C ILE A 54 0.18 1.22 -15.00
N ASN A 55 1.03 0.72 -14.10
CA ASN A 55 2.08 1.53 -13.47
C ASN A 55 3.23 0.63 -13.02
N MET A 56 4.00 0.09 -13.97
CA MET A 56 5.08 -0.86 -13.64
C MET A 56 6.15 -0.28 -12.72
N TRP A 57 6.41 1.03 -12.77
CA TRP A 57 7.37 1.69 -11.86
C TRP A 57 6.90 1.78 -10.40
N THR A 58 5.63 1.45 -10.14
CA THR A 58 5.08 1.39 -8.78
C THR A 58 5.19 0.00 -8.15
N PHE A 59 5.79 -0.98 -8.85
CA PHE A 59 5.97 -2.33 -8.33
C PHE A 59 7.23 -2.39 -7.48
N GLU A 60 7.04 -2.78 -6.24
CA GLU A 60 8.12 -2.92 -5.26
C GLU A 60 8.05 -4.27 -4.58
N GLN A 61 9.21 -4.84 -4.30
CA GLN A 61 9.34 -6.03 -3.46
C GLN A 61 9.51 -5.60 -2.01
N ASP A 62 8.77 -6.26 -1.12
CA ASP A 62 8.90 -6.07 0.32
C ASP A 62 8.90 -7.41 1.05
N VAL A 63 9.36 -7.41 2.29
CA VAL A 63 9.55 -8.63 3.09
C VAL A 63 9.07 -8.42 4.51
N ILE A 64 8.24 -9.32 5.00
CA ILE A 64 7.81 -9.36 6.40
C ILE A 64 8.31 -10.64 7.05
N THR A 65 9.08 -10.53 8.14
CA THR A 65 9.42 -11.69 8.97
C THR A 65 8.21 -12.08 9.81
N LEU A 66 7.79 -13.32 9.69
CA LEU A 66 6.62 -13.83 10.38
C LEU A 66 6.99 -14.34 11.77
N ALA A 67 6.27 -13.87 12.78
CA ALA A 67 6.44 -14.27 14.17
C ALA A 67 5.51 -15.46 14.52
N GLN A 68 5.98 -16.34 15.40
CA GLN A 68 5.17 -17.44 15.91
C GLN A 68 3.90 -16.93 16.58
N GLY A 69 2.76 -17.53 16.25
CA GLY A 69 1.47 -17.20 16.86
C GLY A 69 0.82 -15.91 16.37
N GLN A 70 1.49 -15.15 15.50
CA GLN A 70 0.94 -13.92 14.92
C GLN A 70 0.40 -14.19 13.50
N PRO A 71 -0.91 -14.09 13.27
CA PRO A 71 -1.49 -14.31 11.94
C PRO A 71 -1.50 -13.05 11.05
N THR A 72 -1.60 -11.84 11.64
CA THR A 72 -1.86 -10.59 10.90
C THR A 72 -0.69 -9.62 11.01
N TYR A 73 -0.32 -9.05 9.87
CA TYR A 73 0.82 -8.13 9.73
C TYR A 73 0.40 -6.89 8.97
N VAL A 74 0.91 -5.73 9.40
CA VAL A 74 0.70 -4.46 8.70
C VAL A 74 1.56 -4.43 7.44
N ILE A 75 0.98 -3.94 6.35
CA ILE A 75 1.70 -3.60 5.12
C ILE A 75 1.69 -2.08 4.92
N PRO A 76 2.61 -1.50 4.13
CA PRO A 76 2.69 -0.07 3.91
C PRO A 76 1.35 0.53 3.50
N ASP A 77 1.03 1.71 4.04
CA ASP A 77 -0.26 2.38 3.85
C ASP A 77 -0.53 2.77 2.40
N ASP A 78 0.54 2.99 1.62
CA ASP A 78 0.51 3.30 0.19
C ASP A 78 0.30 2.08 -0.71
N THR A 79 0.12 0.87 -0.14
CA THR A 79 -0.12 -0.35 -0.90
C THR A 79 -1.52 -0.34 -1.53
N VAL A 80 -1.57 -0.38 -2.85
CA VAL A 80 -2.81 -0.50 -3.63
C VAL A 80 -3.26 -1.96 -3.72
N ASP A 81 -2.33 -2.86 -4.07
CA ASP A 81 -2.59 -4.31 -4.10
C ASP A 81 -1.29 -5.12 -3.97
N LEU A 82 -1.42 -6.41 -3.66
CA LEU A 82 -0.33 -7.38 -3.77
C LEU A 82 -0.49 -8.16 -5.09
N LEU A 83 0.61 -8.23 -5.83
CA LEU A 83 0.65 -8.92 -7.12
C LEU A 83 1.04 -10.38 -6.94
N GLU A 84 2.26 -10.62 -6.48
CA GLU A 84 2.81 -11.94 -6.23
C GLU A 84 3.28 -12.05 -4.78
N HIS A 85 3.27 -13.26 -4.25
CA HIS A 85 3.65 -13.51 -2.86
C HIS A 85 4.09 -14.95 -2.65
N VAL A 86 5.14 -15.11 -1.85
CA VAL A 86 5.71 -16.41 -1.49
C VAL A 86 6.07 -16.46 -0.01
N ILE A 87 6.12 -17.64 0.56
CA ILE A 87 6.74 -17.87 1.88
C ILE A 87 8.16 -18.35 1.66
N ARG A 88 9.12 -17.57 2.11
CA ARG A 88 10.52 -17.93 2.15
C ARG A 88 10.83 -18.67 3.44
N THR A 89 11.47 -19.82 3.28
CA THR A 89 11.95 -20.65 4.39
C THR A 89 13.48 -20.68 4.38
N GLN A 90 14.09 -20.86 5.55
CA GLN A 90 15.55 -21.01 5.71
C GLN A 90 16.36 -19.89 5.04
N GLN A 91 15.96 -18.65 5.32
CA GLN A 91 16.58 -17.46 4.76
C GLN A 91 18.10 -17.46 4.97
N ASN A 92 18.83 -17.03 3.95
CA ASN A 92 20.29 -16.88 3.93
C ASN A 92 21.06 -18.19 4.16
N ILE A 93 20.43 -19.35 4.02
CA ILE A 93 21.12 -20.64 4.03
C ILE A 93 21.27 -21.12 2.57
N PRO A 94 22.45 -20.97 1.94
CA PRO A 94 22.66 -21.44 0.58
C PRO A 94 22.26 -22.92 0.46
N ASN A 95 21.64 -23.30 -0.64
CA ASN A 95 21.11 -24.64 -0.93
C ASN A 95 19.85 -25.07 -0.15
N ASN A 96 19.47 -24.36 0.92
CA ASN A 96 18.31 -24.74 1.72
C ASN A 96 17.17 -23.71 1.66
N GLN A 97 17.48 -22.46 1.27
CA GLN A 97 16.44 -21.43 1.09
C GLN A 97 15.48 -21.85 -0.02
N ALA A 98 14.19 -21.81 0.29
CA ALA A 98 13.15 -22.11 -0.68
C ALA A 98 12.00 -21.10 -0.59
N ASP A 99 11.57 -20.62 -1.74
CA ASP A 99 10.42 -19.75 -1.91
C ASP A 99 9.22 -20.63 -2.35
N LEU A 100 8.22 -20.70 -1.49
CA LEU A 100 7.05 -21.55 -1.65
C LEU A 100 5.84 -20.68 -1.93
N THR A 101 5.16 -20.93 -3.05
CA THR A 101 3.94 -20.21 -3.40
C THR A 101 2.84 -20.43 -2.37
N ILE A 102 2.10 -19.37 -2.07
CA ILE A 102 0.92 -19.42 -1.23
C ILE A 102 -0.27 -18.85 -1.99
N THR A 103 -1.48 -19.22 -1.60
CA THR A 103 -2.69 -18.84 -2.32
C THR A 103 -3.36 -17.64 -1.66
N ARG A 104 -3.66 -16.60 -2.45
CA ARG A 104 -4.53 -15.52 -2.00
C ARG A 104 -5.96 -16.00 -1.93
N ILE A 105 -6.63 -15.78 -0.81
CA ILE A 105 -8.03 -16.14 -0.58
C ILE A 105 -8.90 -14.91 -0.35
N SER A 106 -10.19 -15.06 -0.59
CA SER A 106 -11.16 -14.01 -0.31
C SER A 106 -11.53 -13.97 1.17
N VAL A 107 -12.14 -12.87 1.59
CA VAL A 107 -12.72 -12.72 2.95
C VAL A 107 -13.74 -13.84 3.25
N SER A 108 -14.57 -14.19 2.28
CA SER A 108 -15.56 -15.25 2.44
C SER A 108 -14.91 -16.61 2.65
N THR A 109 -13.87 -16.93 1.90
CA THR A 109 -13.08 -18.16 2.09
C THR A 109 -12.37 -18.17 3.45
N TYR A 110 -11.74 -17.04 3.84
CA TYR A 110 -11.14 -16.95 5.17
C TYR A 110 -12.16 -17.11 6.30
N ALA A 111 -13.37 -16.57 6.13
CA ALA A 111 -14.45 -16.68 7.13
C ALA A 111 -14.88 -18.14 7.36
N THR A 112 -14.86 -18.99 6.33
CA THR A 112 -15.25 -20.41 6.42
C THR A 112 -14.20 -21.31 7.09
N ILE A 113 -13.00 -20.84 7.35
CA ILE A 113 -11.96 -21.61 8.05
C ILE A 113 -12.41 -21.90 9.48
N PRO A 114 -12.64 -23.17 9.87
CA PRO A 114 -13.21 -23.51 11.17
C PRO A 114 -12.30 -23.14 12.34
N ASN A 115 -10.99 -23.38 12.18
CA ASN A 115 -9.99 -23.07 13.20
C ASN A 115 -8.92 -22.15 12.62
N LYS A 116 -8.98 -20.88 12.99
CA LYS A 116 -8.04 -19.83 12.56
C LYS A 116 -6.73 -19.83 13.37
N LEU A 117 -6.72 -20.54 14.52
CA LEU A 117 -5.58 -20.59 15.44
C LEU A 117 -4.62 -21.75 15.17
N ILE A 118 -4.93 -22.63 14.20
CA ILE A 118 -4.01 -23.71 13.81
C ILE A 118 -2.66 -23.10 13.43
N GLN A 119 -1.61 -23.61 14.06
CA GLN A 119 -0.24 -23.21 13.77
C GLN A 119 0.41 -24.17 12.77
N GLY A 120 1.15 -23.60 11.84
CA GLY A 120 1.86 -24.34 10.80
C GLY A 120 2.61 -23.43 9.85
N ARG A 121 3.09 -24.00 8.73
CA ARG A 121 3.60 -23.19 7.63
C ARG A 121 2.42 -22.51 6.94
N PRO A 122 2.44 -21.18 6.74
CA PRO A 122 1.41 -20.49 5.98
C PRO A 122 1.31 -21.02 4.55
N ILE A 123 0.09 -21.25 4.08
CA ILE A 123 -0.24 -21.71 2.71
C ILE A 123 -1.26 -20.81 2.02
N GLN A 124 -1.93 -19.98 2.79
CA GLN A 124 -2.93 -19.04 2.30
C GLN A 124 -2.70 -17.65 2.90
N LEU A 125 -3.09 -16.61 2.18
CA LEU A 125 -3.11 -15.26 2.70
C LEU A 125 -4.39 -14.54 2.28
N TRP A 126 -4.85 -13.64 3.14
CA TRP A 126 -5.94 -12.72 2.91
C TRP A 126 -5.46 -11.29 3.13
N ILE A 127 -5.85 -10.38 2.24
CA ILE A 127 -5.54 -8.96 2.33
C ILE A 127 -6.74 -8.19 2.84
N GLN A 128 -6.52 -7.30 3.80
CA GLN A 128 -7.45 -6.26 4.20
C GLN A 128 -6.91 -4.89 3.80
N ARG A 129 -7.69 -4.17 2.99
CA ARG A 129 -7.37 -2.82 2.54
C ARG A 129 -8.31 -1.85 3.23
N LEU A 130 -7.74 -0.94 4.00
CA LEU A 130 -8.46 0.09 4.74
C LEU A 130 -7.95 1.48 4.33
N THR A 131 -8.49 2.51 4.94
CA THR A 131 -8.20 3.91 4.57
C THR A 131 -6.88 4.45 5.09
N ALA A 132 -6.12 3.67 5.86
CA ALA A 132 -4.90 4.06 6.56
C ALA A 132 -5.08 5.21 7.59
N ASN A 133 -6.31 5.60 7.87
CA ASN A 133 -6.64 6.67 8.79
C ASN A 133 -6.65 6.19 10.26
N THR A 134 -6.40 7.13 11.15
CA THR A 134 -6.54 6.93 12.60
C THR A 134 -7.79 7.67 13.08
N GLN A 135 -8.62 7.00 13.87
CA GLN A 135 -9.90 7.54 14.35
C GLN A 135 -9.93 7.58 15.87
N PRO A 136 -10.39 8.68 16.48
CA PRO A 136 -10.62 8.74 17.92
C PRO A 136 -11.80 7.83 18.30
N THR A 137 -11.62 7.01 19.33
CA THR A 137 -12.67 6.11 19.85
C THR A 137 -13.40 6.65 21.08
N GLY A 138 -12.80 7.65 21.75
CA GLY A 138 -13.23 8.07 23.08
C GLY A 138 -12.80 7.13 24.20
N VAL A 139 -12.10 6.05 23.88
CA VAL A 139 -11.52 5.08 24.83
C VAL A 139 -10.20 5.60 25.36
N THR A 140 -9.91 5.36 26.63
CA THR A 140 -8.62 5.69 27.24
C THR A 140 -8.01 4.48 27.94
N VAL A 141 -6.71 4.47 28.09
CA VAL A 141 -5.97 3.48 28.85
C VAL A 141 -6.35 3.60 30.35
N TYR A 142 -6.76 2.49 30.96
CA TYR A 142 -7.22 2.44 32.35
C TYR A 142 -6.09 2.25 33.37
N SER A 143 -5.09 1.46 33.03
CA SER A 143 -3.89 1.22 33.85
C SER A 143 -2.64 1.40 33.01
N ALA A 144 -1.51 1.75 33.62
CA ALA A 144 -0.22 1.87 32.92
C ALA A 144 0.12 0.60 32.14
N VAL A 145 0.64 0.77 30.93
CA VAL A 145 1.00 -0.31 30.01
C VAL A 145 2.51 -0.39 29.89
N GLY A 146 3.08 -1.57 30.13
CA GLY A 146 4.49 -1.87 29.93
C GLY A 146 4.83 -2.20 28.47
N THR A 147 6.11 -2.25 28.14
CA THR A 147 6.59 -2.52 26.78
C THR A 147 6.29 -3.94 26.25
N SER A 148 6.10 -4.88 27.16
CA SER A 148 5.87 -6.31 26.86
C SER A 148 4.45 -6.80 27.16
N ASP A 149 3.56 -5.91 27.60
CA ASP A 149 2.21 -6.30 27.95
C ASP A 149 1.44 -6.75 26.72
N THR A 150 0.82 -7.92 26.83
CA THR A 150 -0.04 -8.53 25.79
C THR A 150 -1.53 -8.28 26.03
N GLN A 151 -1.88 -7.59 27.12
CA GLN A 151 -3.23 -7.13 27.42
C GLN A 151 -3.20 -5.69 27.89
N ILE A 152 -4.19 -4.92 27.51
CA ILE A 152 -4.30 -3.49 27.82
C ILE A 152 -5.67 -3.25 28.45
N ALA A 153 -5.65 -2.76 29.70
CA ALA A 153 -6.86 -2.35 30.37
C ALA A 153 -7.34 -0.99 29.84
N VAL A 154 -8.63 -0.89 29.52
CA VAL A 154 -9.23 0.29 28.90
C VAL A 154 -10.51 0.70 29.61
N SER A 155 -10.90 1.96 29.47
CA SER A 155 -12.11 2.53 30.11
C SER A 155 -13.40 1.90 29.59
N THR A 156 -13.45 1.56 28.29
CA THR A 156 -14.60 0.94 27.62
C THR A 156 -14.13 0.28 26.31
N LEU A 157 -14.99 -0.54 25.70
CA LEU A 157 -14.74 -1.14 24.38
C LEU A 157 -15.54 -0.46 23.26
N ALA A 158 -16.25 0.60 23.57
CA ALA A 158 -17.10 1.28 22.58
C ALA A 158 -16.29 1.75 21.38
N GLY A 159 -16.77 1.46 20.16
CA GLY A 159 -16.11 1.87 18.93
C GLY A 159 -14.90 1.03 18.52
N LEU A 160 -14.54 -0.02 19.26
CA LEU A 160 -13.47 -0.94 18.90
C LEU A 160 -14.06 -2.20 18.23
N PRO A 161 -13.55 -2.61 17.04
CA PRO A 161 -13.87 -3.91 16.47
C PRO A 161 -13.21 -5.04 17.27
N ASN A 162 -13.70 -6.28 17.14
CA ASN A 162 -13.18 -7.42 17.91
C ASN A 162 -11.70 -7.73 17.64
N ALA A 163 -11.18 -7.34 16.50
CA ALA A 163 -9.76 -7.46 16.14
C ALA A 163 -9.37 -6.31 15.23
N GLY A 164 -8.10 -5.90 15.27
CA GLY A 164 -7.60 -4.80 14.47
C GLY A 164 -6.32 -4.20 15.00
N PHE A 165 -6.15 -2.92 14.74
CA PHE A 165 -5.00 -2.15 15.20
C PHE A 165 -5.44 -0.90 15.95
N ILE A 166 -4.73 -0.61 17.01
CA ILE A 166 -4.87 0.63 17.77
C ILE A 166 -3.54 1.38 17.81
N THR A 167 -3.60 2.68 17.96
CA THR A 167 -2.42 3.50 18.24
C THR A 167 -2.53 4.08 19.64
N LEU A 168 -1.47 3.91 20.43
CA LEU A 168 -1.24 4.58 21.69
C LEU A 168 -0.01 5.48 21.50
N ASP A 169 -0.17 6.79 21.67
CA ASP A 169 0.87 7.78 21.34
C ASP A 169 1.41 7.57 19.90
N ASN A 170 2.64 7.06 19.80
CA ASN A 170 3.28 6.76 18.51
C ASN A 170 3.46 5.26 18.25
N GLU A 171 2.92 4.38 19.11
CA GLU A 171 3.02 2.95 18.94
C GLU A 171 1.78 2.37 18.28
N LEU A 172 1.97 1.57 17.24
CA LEU A 172 0.93 0.77 16.63
C LEU A 172 0.90 -0.63 17.26
N ILE A 173 -0.27 -1.04 17.74
CA ILE A 173 -0.50 -2.30 18.46
C ILE A 173 -1.59 -3.08 17.75
N GLY A 174 -1.28 -4.31 17.33
CA GLY A 174 -2.28 -5.25 16.82
C GLY A 174 -2.97 -5.97 17.99
N TYR A 175 -4.26 -6.31 17.85
CA TYR A 175 -4.99 -7.13 18.81
C TYR A 175 -6.01 -8.02 18.10
N ASN A 176 -6.45 -9.09 18.75
CA ASN A 176 -7.38 -10.02 18.13
C ASN A 176 -8.55 -10.46 19.03
N GLU A 177 -8.69 -9.88 20.21
CA GLU A 177 -9.76 -10.20 21.15
C GLU A 177 -10.08 -9.02 22.06
N LEU A 178 -11.34 -8.90 22.46
CA LEU A 178 -11.83 -7.92 23.40
C LEU A 178 -12.54 -8.63 24.55
N GLN A 179 -12.29 -8.19 25.79
CA GLN A 179 -12.95 -8.68 27.00
C GLN A 179 -13.72 -7.53 27.68
N ALA A 180 -15.02 -7.72 27.81
CA ALA A 180 -15.85 -6.75 28.51
C ALA A 180 -15.52 -6.65 30.00
N ALA A 181 -15.74 -5.47 30.58
CA ALA A 181 -15.64 -5.26 32.03
C ALA A 181 -16.57 -6.23 32.78
N ALA A 182 -16.04 -6.89 33.81
CA ALA A 182 -16.80 -7.82 34.63
C ALA A 182 -16.23 -7.91 36.05
N ASN A 183 -17.09 -8.16 37.04
CA ASN A 183 -16.68 -8.41 38.42
C ASN A 183 -15.75 -7.34 39.04
N GLY A 184 -15.97 -6.06 38.69
CA GLY A 184 -15.14 -4.95 39.17
C GLY A 184 -13.80 -4.76 38.42
N ASN A 185 -13.51 -5.61 37.45
CA ASN A 185 -12.33 -5.45 36.55
C ASN A 185 -12.68 -4.54 35.37
N PRO A 186 -11.73 -3.75 34.85
CA PRO A 186 -11.91 -2.95 33.65
C PRO A 186 -12.13 -3.82 32.41
N ALA A 187 -12.47 -3.21 31.31
CA ALA A 187 -12.42 -3.88 30.00
C ALA A 187 -10.99 -4.05 29.54
N TYR A 188 -10.74 -5.08 28.71
CA TYR A 188 -9.41 -5.38 28.20
C TYR A 188 -9.40 -5.56 26.69
N ILE A 189 -8.33 -5.07 26.08
CA ILE A 189 -7.88 -5.42 24.75
C ILE A 189 -6.84 -6.55 24.93
N LEU A 190 -7.07 -7.69 24.30
CA LEU A 190 -6.28 -8.92 24.54
C LEU A 190 -5.48 -9.35 23.31
N ASN A 191 -4.50 -10.22 23.58
CA ASN A 191 -3.60 -10.77 22.58
C ASN A 191 -2.91 -9.67 21.77
N CYS A 192 -2.42 -8.66 22.49
CA CYS A 192 -1.76 -7.51 21.89
C CYS A 192 -0.38 -7.89 21.33
N THR A 193 -0.15 -7.51 20.09
CA THR A 193 1.15 -7.58 19.41
C THR A 193 1.71 -6.17 19.32
N ARG A 194 2.80 -5.94 20.05
CA ARG A 194 3.41 -4.61 20.24
C ARG A 194 4.29 -4.20 19.06
N GLY A 195 4.52 -2.89 18.89
CA GLY A 195 5.49 -2.34 17.93
C GLY A 195 5.24 -2.70 16.48
N GLN A 196 3.97 -2.74 16.04
CA GLN A 196 3.62 -3.08 14.67
C GLN A 196 3.95 -1.95 13.68
N GLY A 197 4.08 -2.28 12.39
CA GLY A 197 4.26 -1.28 11.33
C GLY A 197 5.52 -0.41 11.50
N ASN A 198 6.64 -1.02 11.92
CA ASN A 198 7.92 -0.33 12.18
C ASN A 198 7.87 0.70 13.33
N THR A 199 6.89 0.62 14.20
CA THR A 199 6.89 1.39 15.46
C THR A 199 7.64 0.62 16.55
N THR A 200 8.03 1.32 17.62
CA THR A 200 8.74 0.69 18.75
C THR A 200 7.79 0.55 19.93
N ALA A 201 7.82 -0.63 20.57
CA ALA A 201 7.05 -0.86 21.80
C ALA A 201 7.50 0.08 22.91
N ALA A 202 6.56 0.82 23.49
CA ALA A 202 6.79 1.85 24.51
C ALA A 202 5.90 1.63 25.74
N THR A 203 6.19 2.32 26.82
CA THR A 203 5.31 2.40 27.99
C THR A 203 4.27 3.49 27.78
N HIS A 204 3.03 3.25 28.22
CA HIS A 204 1.94 4.21 28.10
C HIS A 204 1.32 4.48 29.45
N SER A 205 1.03 5.76 29.72
CA SER A 205 0.45 6.21 30.97
C SER A 205 -1.07 6.01 30.98
N VAL A 206 -1.63 6.00 32.18
CA VAL A 206 -3.09 6.05 32.38
C VAL A 206 -3.68 7.28 31.72
N GLY A 207 -4.85 7.15 31.10
CA GLY A 207 -5.56 8.26 30.47
C GLY A 207 -5.17 8.54 29.01
N ILE A 208 -4.13 7.88 28.46
CA ILE A 208 -3.78 8.01 27.05
C ILE A 208 -4.97 7.56 26.18
N ALA A 209 -5.23 8.33 25.12
CA ALA A 209 -6.29 8.04 24.18
C ALA A 209 -5.96 6.78 23.34
N VAL A 210 -6.93 5.87 23.23
CA VAL A 210 -6.86 4.72 22.33
C VAL A 210 -7.43 5.15 20.99
N LEU A 211 -6.62 5.21 19.96
CA LEU A 211 -7.04 5.55 18.60
C LEU A 211 -7.18 4.27 17.77
N LEU A 212 -8.32 4.11 17.10
CA LEU A 212 -8.51 3.01 16.14
C LEU A 212 -7.72 3.31 14.87
N SER A 213 -6.82 2.41 14.48
CA SER A 213 -5.97 2.56 13.29
C SER A 213 -6.41 1.62 12.17
N GLN A 214 -6.88 2.22 11.07
CA GLN A 214 -7.33 1.49 9.89
C GLN A 214 -6.15 1.20 8.96
N LYS A 215 -5.29 0.26 9.34
CA LYS A 215 -4.09 -0.10 8.58
C LYS A 215 -4.37 -1.17 7.52
N ASN A 216 -3.71 -1.03 6.37
CA ASN A 216 -3.63 -2.12 5.41
C ASN A 216 -2.88 -3.29 6.04
N SER A 217 -3.39 -4.50 5.88
CA SER A 217 -2.82 -5.68 6.52
C SER A 217 -2.97 -6.94 5.70
N VAL A 218 -2.07 -7.90 5.95
CA VAL A 218 -2.19 -9.24 5.44
C VAL A 218 -2.37 -10.21 6.62
N THR A 219 -3.26 -11.17 6.45
CA THR A 219 -3.45 -12.27 7.40
C THR A 219 -3.07 -13.56 6.71
N VAL A 220 -2.17 -14.31 7.31
CA VAL A 220 -1.70 -15.61 6.82
C VAL A 220 -2.37 -16.75 7.55
N TRP A 221 -2.60 -17.86 6.87
CA TRP A 221 -3.15 -19.07 7.46
C TRP A 221 -2.47 -20.33 6.86
N PRO A 222 -2.15 -21.36 7.67
CA PRO A 222 -2.12 -21.38 9.14
C PRO A 222 -1.28 -20.28 9.77
N THR A 223 -1.54 -19.99 11.05
CA THR A 223 -0.70 -19.05 11.81
C THR A 223 0.73 -19.60 11.90
N PRO A 224 1.77 -18.79 11.73
CA PRO A 224 3.16 -19.26 11.75
C PRO A 224 3.48 -20.03 13.04
N ASN A 225 4.10 -21.21 12.90
CA ASN A 225 4.67 -21.96 14.02
C ASN A 225 6.14 -21.59 14.23
N GLY A 226 6.70 -21.91 15.36
CA GLY A 226 8.11 -21.65 15.68
C GLY A 226 9.11 -22.65 15.08
N ALA A 227 8.66 -23.58 14.21
CA ALA A 227 9.52 -24.64 13.68
C ALA A 227 10.58 -24.14 12.69
N ASN A 228 10.27 -23.04 11.98
CA ASN A 228 11.16 -22.37 11.05
C ASN A 228 10.94 -20.86 11.09
N THR A 229 11.97 -20.10 10.72
CA THR A 229 11.80 -18.67 10.42
C THR A 229 11.17 -18.53 9.05
N TYR A 230 9.94 -18.05 9.02
CA TYR A 230 9.22 -17.76 7.78
C TYR A 230 9.30 -16.29 7.46
N GLN A 231 9.44 -15.98 6.17
CA GLN A 231 9.29 -14.63 5.64
C GLN A 231 8.21 -14.62 4.57
N LEU A 232 7.30 -13.68 4.65
CA LEU A 232 6.41 -13.33 3.56
C LEU A 232 7.18 -12.38 2.65
N VAL A 233 7.56 -12.84 1.46
CA VAL A 233 8.10 -12.01 0.38
C VAL A 233 6.98 -11.73 -0.58
N TYR A 234 6.72 -10.47 -0.84
CA TYR A 234 5.62 -10.06 -1.71
C TYR A 234 6.00 -8.90 -2.62
N TRP A 235 5.40 -8.87 -3.78
CA TRP A 235 5.48 -7.75 -4.71
C TRP A 235 4.17 -6.97 -4.60
N ARG A 236 4.29 -5.71 -4.28
CA ARG A 236 3.17 -4.80 -4.10
C ARG A 236 3.14 -3.75 -5.20
N MET A 237 1.96 -3.30 -5.55
CA MET A 237 1.75 -2.08 -6.28
C MET A 237 1.50 -0.96 -5.26
N ARG A 238 2.37 0.05 -5.23
CA ARG A 238 2.18 1.24 -4.39
C ARG A 238 1.42 2.33 -5.13
N SER A 239 0.80 3.22 -4.39
CA SER A 239 0.27 4.45 -4.96
C SER A 239 1.42 5.37 -5.41
N MET A 240 1.18 6.14 -6.47
CA MET A 240 2.09 7.22 -6.85
C MET A 240 2.16 8.26 -5.74
N GLN A 241 3.34 8.82 -5.52
CA GLN A 241 3.52 9.89 -4.56
C GLN A 241 2.76 11.15 -5.03
N ASP A 242 2.36 11.98 -4.09
CA ASP A 242 1.72 13.25 -4.41
C ASP A 242 2.66 14.17 -5.20
N ALA A 243 2.10 15.17 -5.87
CA ALA A 243 2.87 16.10 -6.69
C ALA A 243 3.90 16.94 -5.89
N GLY A 244 3.95 16.78 -4.57
CA GLY A 244 4.88 17.51 -3.71
C GLY A 244 4.71 19.03 -3.77
N GLY A 245 5.80 19.77 -3.64
CA GLY A 245 5.83 21.23 -3.71
C GLY A 245 7.24 21.74 -3.97
N GLY A 246 7.38 22.96 -4.50
CA GLY A 246 8.67 23.58 -4.79
C GLY A 246 9.49 22.77 -5.81
N PRO A 247 10.74 22.41 -5.48
CA PRO A 247 11.63 21.74 -6.42
C PRO A 247 11.38 20.23 -6.57
N ASN A 248 10.26 19.71 -6.08
CA ASN A 248 9.95 18.29 -6.20
C ASN A 248 9.73 17.90 -7.66
N ILE A 249 10.20 16.70 -7.98
CA ILE A 249 10.01 16.03 -9.26
C ILE A 249 8.87 15.03 -9.09
N PRO A 250 7.91 14.94 -10.02
CA PRO A 250 6.86 13.94 -9.98
C PRO A 250 7.40 12.50 -9.97
N ASP A 251 6.72 11.61 -9.25
CA ASP A 251 7.02 10.19 -9.18
C ASP A 251 6.54 9.45 -10.44
N VAL A 252 7.06 9.86 -11.60
CA VAL A 252 6.72 9.26 -12.90
C VAL A 252 7.97 9.09 -13.76
N PRO A 253 8.10 7.99 -14.52
CA PRO A 253 9.22 7.80 -15.42
C PRO A 253 9.16 8.77 -16.60
N PHE A 254 10.32 8.99 -17.23
CA PHE A 254 10.50 9.90 -18.35
C PHE A 254 9.42 9.77 -19.44
N ARG A 255 9.03 8.55 -19.79
CA ARG A 255 8.01 8.28 -20.83
C ARG A 255 6.62 8.82 -20.47
N PHE A 256 6.33 9.04 -19.20
CA PHE A 256 5.06 9.57 -18.72
C PHE A 256 5.04 11.09 -18.52
N ILE A 257 6.16 11.79 -18.75
CA ILE A 257 6.19 13.25 -18.70
C ILE A 257 5.27 13.89 -19.77
N PRO A 258 5.29 13.46 -21.04
CA PRO A 258 4.38 14.01 -22.04
C PRO A 258 2.88 13.85 -21.69
N PRO A 259 2.38 12.65 -21.32
CA PRO A 259 0.99 12.52 -20.88
C PRO A 259 0.69 13.26 -19.57
N LEU A 260 1.68 13.45 -18.68
CA LEU A 260 1.52 14.24 -17.47
C LEU A 260 1.24 15.70 -17.78
N VAL A 261 2.04 16.31 -18.63
CA VAL A 261 1.85 17.71 -19.06
C VAL A 261 0.54 17.87 -19.82
N ALA A 262 0.23 16.99 -20.77
CA ALA A 262 -1.00 17.04 -21.54
C ALA A 262 -2.25 16.84 -20.67
N GLY A 263 -2.21 15.87 -19.74
CA GLY A 263 -3.28 15.62 -18.79
C GLY A 263 -3.48 16.77 -17.81
N LEU A 264 -2.40 17.34 -17.28
CA LEU A 264 -2.48 18.53 -16.43
C LEU A 264 -3.09 19.71 -17.19
N SER A 265 -2.68 19.95 -18.44
CA SER A 265 -3.26 20.98 -19.29
C SER A 265 -4.76 20.80 -19.51
N TYR A 266 -5.20 19.56 -19.76
CA TYR A 266 -6.62 19.23 -19.88
C TYR A 266 -7.40 19.54 -18.59
N TYR A 267 -6.88 19.11 -17.42
CA TYR A 267 -7.51 19.38 -16.13
C TYR A 267 -7.52 20.87 -15.77
N MET A 268 -6.51 21.61 -16.19
CA MET A 268 -6.43 23.07 -15.97
C MET A 268 -7.36 23.84 -16.90
N ALA A 269 -7.54 23.40 -18.15
CA ALA A 269 -8.46 24.04 -19.09
C ALA A 269 -9.90 24.10 -18.59
N LEU A 270 -10.31 23.16 -17.73
CA LEU A 270 -11.62 23.18 -17.05
C LEU A 270 -11.76 24.32 -16.02
N LYS A 271 -10.65 24.94 -15.60
CA LYS A 271 -10.59 25.93 -14.51
C LYS A 271 -10.13 27.30 -14.98
N VAL A 272 -9.40 27.35 -16.08
CA VAL A 272 -8.87 28.60 -16.65
C VAL A 272 -9.91 29.26 -17.55
N PRO A 273 -10.32 30.52 -17.26
CA PRO A 273 -11.26 31.25 -18.12
C PRO A 273 -10.71 31.38 -19.55
N GLY A 274 -11.54 31.10 -20.53
CA GLY A 274 -11.18 31.21 -21.95
C GLY A 274 -10.49 29.96 -22.54
N ALA A 275 -10.10 28.99 -21.73
CA ALA A 275 -9.44 27.75 -22.20
C ALA A 275 -10.42 26.68 -22.71
N LEU A 276 -11.72 26.86 -22.53
CA LEU A 276 -12.75 25.88 -22.94
C LEU A 276 -12.76 25.56 -24.43
N GLU A 277 -12.40 26.53 -25.29
CA GLU A 277 -12.31 26.33 -26.74
C GLU A 277 -11.22 25.30 -27.11
N ARG A 278 -10.18 25.17 -26.28
CA ARG A 278 -9.05 24.22 -26.45
C ARG A 278 -9.30 22.88 -25.83
N LEU A 279 -10.36 22.71 -25.03
CA LEU A 279 -10.59 21.54 -24.18
C LEU A 279 -10.57 20.23 -24.97
N GLN A 280 -11.21 20.18 -26.14
CA GLN A 280 -11.29 19.00 -26.98
C GLN A 280 -9.91 18.58 -27.54
N VAL A 281 -9.14 19.58 -27.98
CA VAL A 281 -7.79 19.37 -28.52
C VAL A 281 -6.85 18.88 -27.43
N LEU A 282 -6.89 19.50 -26.23
CA LEU A 282 -6.08 19.10 -25.09
C LEU A 282 -6.42 17.68 -24.61
N LYS A 283 -7.70 17.32 -24.63
CA LYS A 283 -8.13 15.97 -24.32
C LYS A 283 -7.59 14.95 -25.32
N ALA A 284 -7.70 15.22 -26.61
CA ALA A 284 -7.19 14.34 -27.65
C ALA A 284 -5.67 14.14 -27.54
N GLN A 285 -4.92 15.22 -27.29
CA GLN A 285 -3.47 15.15 -27.06
C GLN A 285 -3.12 14.33 -25.80
N TYR A 286 -3.91 14.46 -24.73
CA TYR A 286 -3.72 13.68 -23.53
C TYR A 286 -3.99 12.20 -23.79
N ASP A 287 -5.11 11.86 -24.43
CA ASP A 287 -5.48 10.46 -24.72
C ASP A 287 -4.43 9.80 -25.62
N GLU A 288 -3.95 10.48 -26.68
CA GLU A 288 -2.89 9.98 -27.56
C GLU A 288 -1.56 9.79 -26.82
N ALA A 289 -1.11 10.76 -26.04
CA ALA A 289 0.13 10.67 -25.27
C ALA A 289 0.06 9.57 -24.22
N TRP A 290 -1.11 9.38 -23.59
CA TRP A 290 -1.34 8.31 -22.65
C TRP A 290 -1.27 6.94 -23.31
N GLU A 291 -1.95 6.73 -24.44
CA GLU A 291 -1.93 5.44 -25.15
C GLU A 291 -0.53 5.03 -25.57
N LEU A 292 0.28 5.98 -26.07
CA LEU A 292 1.67 5.73 -26.42
C LEU A 292 2.52 5.34 -25.22
N ALA A 293 2.40 6.06 -24.11
CA ALA A 293 3.18 5.76 -22.90
C ALA A 293 2.74 4.45 -22.25
N ALA A 294 1.44 4.19 -22.17
CA ALA A 294 0.87 2.97 -21.61
C ALA A 294 1.21 1.75 -22.49
N GLY A 295 1.25 1.91 -23.83
CA GLY A 295 1.65 0.86 -24.75
C GLY A 295 3.10 0.39 -24.58
N GLU A 296 3.98 1.25 -24.04
CA GLU A 296 5.37 0.91 -23.72
C GLU A 296 5.56 0.43 -22.27
N ASP A 297 4.58 0.64 -21.39
CA ASP A 297 4.65 0.25 -19.98
C ASP A 297 4.14 -1.18 -19.75
N HIS A 298 4.65 -2.11 -20.58
CA HIS A 298 4.37 -3.54 -20.48
C HIS A 298 5.61 -4.33 -20.16
N GLU A 299 5.44 -5.41 -19.40
CA GLU A 299 6.50 -6.39 -19.20
C GLU A 299 6.86 -7.05 -20.54
N LYS A 300 8.08 -6.85 -21.01
CA LYS A 300 8.59 -7.42 -22.29
C LYS A 300 9.19 -8.81 -22.07
N ALA A 301 8.64 -9.60 -21.15
CA ALA A 301 9.05 -10.98 -20.94
C ALA A 301 8.48 -11.90 -22.03
N ALA A 302 9.33 -12.78 -22.58
CA ALA A 302 8.87 -13.80 -23.49
C ALA A 302 8.01 -14.84 -22.76
N VAL A 303 6.71 -14.84 -23.00
CA VAL A 303 5.82 -15.87 -22.47
C VAL A 303 6.00 -17.15 -23.27
N ARG A 304 6.71 -18.12 -22.69
CA ARG A 304 6.88 -19.43 -23.28
C ARG A 304 5.87 -20.41 -22.68
N PHE A 305 4.83 -20.74 -23.40
CA PHE A 305 3.95 -21.84 -23.05
C PHE A 305 4.65 -23.16 -23.31
N VAL A 306 5.05 -23.87 -22.26
CA VAL A 306 5.53 -25.25 -22.36
C VAL A 306 4.33 -26.16 -22.07
N PRO A 307 3.77 -26.85 -23.07
CA PRO A 307 2.70 -27.81 -22.82
C PRO A 307 3.23 -28.92 -21.91
N ARG A 308 2.64 -29.05 -20.72
CA ARG A 308 2.96 -30.16 -19.82
C ARG A 308 2.28 -31.42 -20.38
N ARG A 309 3.01 -32.27 -21.09
CA ARG A 309 2.53 -33.61 -21.43
C ARG A 309 2.44 -34.41 -20.14
N MET A 310 1.24 -34.60 -19.64
CA MET A 310 0.98 -35.68 -18.71
C MET A 310 1.08 -37.01 -19.49
N TYR A 311 2.14 -37.74 -19.23
CA TYR A 311 2.14 -39.16 -19.61
C TYR A 311 1.21 -39.87 -18.64
N ILE A 312 -0.01 -40.13 -19.07
CA ILE A 312 -0.85 -41.15 -18.45
C ILE A 312 -0.28 -42.48 -18.90
N GLY A 313 0.59 -43.06 -18.08
CA GLY A 313 1.09 -44.41 -18.26
C GLY A 313 -0.10 -45.36 -18.14
N GLY A 314 -0.61 -45.83 -19.30
CA GLY A 314 -1.53 -46.93 -19.35
C GLY A 314 -0.81 -48.19 -18.89
N GLY A 315 -1.11 -48.62 -17.67
CA GLY A 315 -0.74 -49.96 -17.25
C GLY A 315 -1.52 -50.96 -18.05
N TYR A 316 -0.85 -51.75 -18.82
CA TYR A 316 -1.37 -53.04 -19.26
C TYR A 316 -1.01 -54.09 -18.21
N SER A 317 -2.03 -54.80 -17.77
CA SER A 317 -2.04 -56.02 -16.93
C SER A 317 -1.04 -57.08 -17.34
#